data_a58aba8f58ecc7c957459e88d0a70d48
#
_entry.id   a58aba8f58ecc7c957459e88d0a70d48
#
_cell.length_a   1.000
_cell.length_b   1.000
_cell.length_c   1.000
_cell.angle_alpha   90.00
_cell.angle_beta   90.00
_cell.angle_gamma   90.00
#
_symmetry.space_group_name_H-M   'P 1'
#
loop_
_entity.id
_entity.type
_entity.pdbx_description
1 polymer ?
#
loop_
_entity_poly.entity_id
_entity_poly.type
_entity_poly.pdbx_seq_one_letter_code
_entity_poly.pdbx_strand_id
1 'polypeptide(L)'
;MAETTFWEGSDQYLCDKELAQAFHISRTLGMPLLIEGEPGTGKTELPLQYAASQKTKMFVYPAGSKSNVEQFVAKFDHVKYLRDSQIEILNAQRNEKGLKTKLSTGGRDTENLSDYVFMGPAAKAFSTPNSVLLIDEIDKAPREFPNDLLYALSHRKFILPESGKVIEASEKDMPAIVITSNREQELPTAFKGRCIYHYIQFPDAEKMRMIVSKHHPNVSNKIVDTSLDIFYQLRNIGLERSPTTRELLNWLRFIKTFSTQEALHKINALDGLGTLIKTQADLENVQRQFGNASEQSFGTLN
;
A
#
# COMPACT_ATOMS: atom_id res chain seq x y z
N MET A 1 34.30 -8.70 -9.96
CA MET A 1 33.31 -7.88 -9.22
C MET A 1 32.09 -8.77 -9.06
N ALA A 2 31.65 -9.04 -7.83
CA ALA A 2 30.43 -9.83 -7.61
C ALA A 2 29.26 -9.03 -8.20
N GLU A 3 28.46 -9.65 -9.07
CA GLU A 3 27.21 -9.07 -9.54
C GLU A 3 26.33 -8.80 -8.32
N THR A 4 26.01 -7.54 -8.09
CA THR A 4 25.12 -7.14 -7.01
C THR A 4 23.73 -7.63 -7.38
N THR A 5 23.31 -8.75 -6.78
CA THR A 5 21.99 -9.34 -7.03
C THR A 5 20.95 -8.45 -6.36
N PHE A 6 20.19 -7.72 -7.15
CA PHE A 6 19.01 -6.96 -6.68
C PHE A 6 17.86 -7.93 -6.40
N TRP A 7 16.94 -7.53 -5.51
CA TRP A 7 15.68 -8.25 -5.38
C TRP A 7 14.79 -7.95 -6.60
N GLU A 8 14.57 -8.93 -7.43
CA GLU A 8 13.88 -8.78 -8.73
C GLU A 8 12.41 -9.22 -8.70
N GLY A 9 11.82 -9.33 -7.50
CA GLY A 9 10.42 -9.72 -7.34
C GLY A 9 10.23 -11.08 -6.70
N SER A 10 9.05 -11.65 -6.89
CA SER A 10 8.64 -12.95 -6.34
C SER A 10 7.83 -13.73 -7.38
N ASP A 11 7.38 -14.94 -7.00
CA ASP A 11 6.48 -15.73 -7.86
C ASP A 11 5.16 -15.00 -8.16
N GLN A 12 4.75 -14.06 -7.30
CA GLN A 12 3.50 -13.30 -7.46
C GLN A 12 3.71 -11.85 -7.89
N TYR A 13 4.95 -11.36 -7.93
CA TYR A 13 5.24 -9.97 -8.28
C TYR A 13 6.37 -9.86 -9.29
N LEU A 14 6.08 -9.15 -10.38
CA LEU A 14 7.06 -8.83 -11.42
C LEU A 14 7.65 -7.44 -11.14
N CYS A 15 8.91 -7.40 -10.70
CA CYS A 15 9.64 -6.16 -10.45
C CYS A 15 10.51 -5.82 -11.67
N ASP A 16 10.36 -4.60 -12.19
CA ASP A 16 11.22 -4.13 -13.27
C ASP A 16 12.63 -3.86 -12.76
N LYS A 17 13.62 -3.96 -13.64
CA LYS A 17 15.03 -3.74 -13.28
C LYS A 17 15.28 -2.36 -12.69
N GLU A 18 14.68 -1.33 -13.26
CA GLU A 18 14.79 0.05 -12.80
C GLU A 18 14.19 0.23 -11.40
N LEU A 19 13.02 -0.38 -11.14
CA LEU A 19 12.39 -0.37 -9.82
C LEU A 19 13.22 -1.16 -8.80
N ALA A 20 13.72 -2.33 -9.18
CA ALA A 20 14.61 -3.16 -8.34
C ALA A 20 15.88 -2.38 -7.96
N GLN A 21 16.49 -1.68 -8.93
CA GLN A 21 17.65 -0.83 -8.72
C GLN A 21 17.32 0.35 -7.79
N ALA A 22 16.22 1.07 -8.02
CA ALA A 22 15.79 2.18 -7.18
C ALA A 22 15.55 1.73 -5.73
N PHE A 23 14.91 0.57 -5.55
CA PHE A 23 14.68 -0.03 -4.24
C PHE A 23 16.00 -0.43 -3.55
N HIS A 24 16.93 -1.02 -4.28
CA HIS A 24 18.25 -1.35 -3.74
C HIS A 24 19.02 -0.09 -3.30
N ILE A 25 19.02 0.97 -4.13
CA ILE A 25 19.65 2.27 -3.79
C ILE A 25 19.02 2.84 -2.51
N SER A 26 17.68 2.84 -2.42
CA SER A 26 16.97 3.36 -1.25
C SER A 26 17.39 2.66 0.04
N ARG A 27 17.52 1.34 0.00
CA ARG A 27 17.98 0.53 1.14
C ARG A 27 19.44 0.79 1.49
N THR A 28 20.31 0.86 0.48
CA THR A 28 21.75 1.10 0.68
C THR A 28 22.02 2.46 1.30
N LEU A 29 21.26 3.48 0.89
CA LEU A 29 21.39 4.84 1.42
C LEU A 29 20.55 5.08 2.69
N GLY A 30 19.68 4.14 3.07
CA GLY A 30 18.71 4.31 4.16
C GLY A 30 17.74 5.47 3.90
N MET A 31 17.42 5.73 2.62
CA MET A 31 16.46 6.75 2.19
C MET A 31 15.13 6.10 1.82
N PRO A 32 13.98 6.79 2.01
CA PRO A 32 12.71 6.29 1.53
C PRO A 32 12.67 6.13 0.02
N LEU A 33 12.01 5.08 -0.49
CA LEU A 33 11.64 4.94 -1.89
C LEU A 33 10.23 5.53 -2.10
N LEU A 34 10.14 6.61 -2.85
CA LEU A 34 8.86 7.17 -3.31
C LEU A 34 8.50 6.56 -4.66
N ILE A 35 7.38 5.83 -4.69
CA ILE A 35 6.85 5.22 -5.90
C ILE A 35 5.58 5.95 -6.32
N GLU A 36 5.63 6.61 -7.45
CA GLU A 36 4.46 7.22 -8.09
C GLU A 36 3.98 6.38 -9.28
N GLY A 37 2.72 6.46 -9.63
CA GLY A 37 2.13 5.79 -10.80
C GLY A 37 0.62 5.73 -10.71
N GLU A 38 -0.02 5.32 -11.80
CA GLU A 38 -1.47 5.11 -11.83
C GLU A 38 -1.96 4.09 -10.80
N PRO A 39 -3.23 4.16 -10.36
CA PRO A 39 -3.83 3.12 -9.55
C PRO A 39 -3.71 1.73 -10.22
N GLY A 40 -3.39 0.70 -9.42
CA GLY A 40 -3.30 -0.67 -9.92
C GLY A 40 -1.99 -1.05 -10.63
N THR A 41 -0.97 -0.20 -10.60
CA THR A 41 0.37 -0.51 -11.17
C THR A 41 1.25 -1.39 -10.27
N GLY A 42 0.77 -1.77 -9.07
CA GLY A 42 1.52 -2.67 -8.17
C GLY A 42 2.45 -1.96 -7.18
N LYS A 43 2.27 -0.64 -6.94
CA LYS A 43 3.09 0.14 -5.99
C LYS A 43 3.12 -0.45 -4.58
N THR A 44 1.96 -0.78 -4.05
CA THR A 44 1.78 -1.37 -2.70
C THR A 44 2.24 -2.83 -2.66
N GLU A 45 2.26 -3.50 -3.80
CA GLU A 45 2.64 -4.92 -3.90
C GLU A 45 4.15 -5.13 -3.68
N LEU A 46 5.00 -4.19 -4.11
CA LEU A 46 6.45 -4.28 -3.93
C LEU A 46 6.85 -4.51 -2.47
N PRO A 47 6.48 -3.64 -1.50
CA PRO A 47 6.88 -3.84 -0.10
C PRO A 47 6.25 -5.08 0.53
N LEU A 48 5.03 -5.47 0.13
CA LEU A 48 4.36 -6.69 0.58
C LEU A 48 5.15 -7.93 0.19
N GLN A 49 5.47 -8.06 -1.09
CA GLN A 49 6.19 -9.22 -1.62
C GLN A 49 7.64 -9.27 -1.14
N TYR A 50 8.27 -8.10 -0.99
CA TYR A 50 9.59 -8.02 -0.39
C TYR A 50 9.59 -8.50 1.06
N ALA A 51 8.67 -8.00 1.91
CA ALA A 51 8.56 -8.42 3.29
C ALA A 51 8.31 -9.93 3.43
N ALA A 52 7.43 -10.49 2.58
CA ALA A 52 7.15 -11.91 2.52
C ALA A 52 8.40 -12.73 2.13
N SER A 53 9.14 -12.31 1.09
CA SER A 53 10.36 -12.98 0.62
C SER A 53 11.48 -12.99 1.67
N GLN A 54 11.61 -11.90 2.44
CA GLN A 54 12.60 -11.77 3.51
C GLN A 54 12.09 -12.33 4.85
N LYS A 55 10.85 -12.79 4.93
CA LYS A 55 10.18 -13.25 6.18
C LYS A 55 10.29 -12.23 7.31
N THR A 56 10.20 -10.95 6.98
CA THR A 56 10.31 -9.84 7.93
C THR A 56 8.97 -9.19 8.22
N LYS A 57 8.91 -8.43 9.33
CA LYS A 57 7.68 -7.71 9.71
C LYS A 57 7.48 -6.49 8.82
N MET A 58 6.24 -6.29 8.42
CA MET A 58 5.81 -5.10 7.70
C MET A 58 4.85 -4.29 8.56
N PHE A 59 5.07 -2.97 8.57
CA PHE A 59 4.22 -1.99 9.23
C PHE A 59 3.64 -1.06 8.16
N VAL A 60 2.32 -0.88 8.18
CA VAL A 60 1.60 -0.10 7.17
C VAL A 60 0.97 1.10 7.82
N TYR A 61 1.18 2.27 7.22
CA TYR A 61 0.46 3.49 7.51
C TYR A 61 -0.36 3.91 6.28
N PRO A 62 -1.67 3.64 6.26
CA PRO A 62 -2.54 4.16 5.20
C PRO A 62 -2.73 5.65 5.42
N ALA A 63 -2.20 6.46 4.50
CA ALA A 63 -2.36 7.90 4.58
C ALA A 63 -3.76 8.35 4.15
N GLY A 64 -4.27 9.41 4.77
CA GLY A 64 -5.61 9.93 4.49
C GLY A 64 -5.80 11.32 5.08
N SER A 65 -6.97 11.91 4.90
CA SER A 65 -7.29 13.29 5.28
C SER A 65 -7.10 13.63 6.78
N LYS A 66 -7.00 12.62 7.65
CA LYS A 66 -6.76 12.78 9.09
C LYS A 66 -5.36 12.36 9.53
N SER A 67 -4.47 12.08 8.57
CA SER A 67 -3.09 11.69 8.86
C SER A 67 -2.35 12.77 9.63
N ASN A 68 -1.63 12.36 10.67
CA ASN A 68 -0.77 13.20 11.46
C ASN A 68 0.41 12.42 12.03
N VAL A 69 1.42 13.14 12.52
CA VAL A 69 2.67 12.55 13.03
C VAL A 69 2.44 11.72 14.29
N GLU A 70 1.49 12.08 15.14
CA GLU A 70 1.20 11.31 16.36
C GLU A 70 0.69 9.91 16.05
N GLN A 71 -0.18 9.77 15.04
CA GLN A 71 -0.66 8.45 14.62
C GLN A 71 0.42 7.64 13.90
N PHE A 72 1.29 8.33 13.16
CA PHE A 72 2.38 7.71 12.42
C PHE A 72 3.52 7.25 13.33
N VAL A 73 3.93 8.08 14.28
CA VAL A 73 5.07 7.82 15.17
C VAL A 73 4.62 7.21 16.48
N ALA A 74 4.00 8.02 17.34
CA ALA A 74 3.55 7.60 18.65
C ALA A 74 2.60 8.63 19.26
N LYS A 75 1.66 8.17 20.07
CA LYS A 75 0.71 8.99 20.79
C LYS A 75 0.71 8.62 22.27
N PHE A 76 0.75 9.64 23.14
CA PHE A 76 0.58 9.43 24.57
C PHE A 76 -0.91 9.35 24.93
N ASP A 77 -1.28 8.35 25.74
CA ASP A 77 -2.65 8.14 26.22
C ASP A 77 -2.88 8.88 27.55
N HIS A 78 -3.09 10.19 27.46
CA HIS A 78 -3.36 11.04 28.61
C HIS A 78 -4.55 10.57 29.46
N VAL A 79 -5.60 10.03 28.81
CA VAL A 79 -6.80 9.56 29.52
C VAL A 79 -6.47 8.37 30.39
N LYS A 80 -5.72 7.41 29.83
CA LYS A 80 -5.30 6.23 30.56
C LYS A 80 -4.34 6.57 31.68
N TYR A 81 -3.39 7.48 31.44
CA TYR A 81 -2.44 7.96 32.44
C TYR A 81 -3.16 8.65 33.61
N LEU A 82 -4.07 9.57 33.34
CA LEU A 82 -4.85 10.26 34.37
C LEU A 82 -5.70 9.30 35.19
N ARG A 83 -6.35 8.33 34.53
CA ARG A 83 -7.13 7.29 35.22
C ARG A 83 -6.26 6.47 36.18
N ASP A 84 -5.12 6.01 35.71
CA ASP A 84 -4.24 5.16 36.51
C ASP A 84 -3.59 5.97 37.66
N SER A 85 -3.23 7.25 37.44
CA SER A 85 -2.79 8.16 38.51
C SER A 85 -3.86 8.37 39.58
N GLN A 86 -5.13 8.51 39.21
CA GLN A 86 -6.23 8.58 40.18
C GLN A 86 -6.40 7.27 40.97
N ILE A 87 -6.22 6.12 40.32
CA ILE A 87 -6.26 4.80 40.96
C ILE A 87 -5.15 4.69 42.02
N GLU A 88 -3.95 5.19 41.75
CA GLU A 88 -2.84 5.18 42.70
C GLU A 88 -3.12 6.03 43.93
N ILE A 89 -3.64 7.26 43.73
CA ILE A 89 -4.07 8.14 44.84
C ILE A 89 -5.13 7.43 45.70
N LEU A 90 -6.12 6.80 45.06
CA LEU A 90 -7.16 6.05 45.77
C LEU A 90 -6.59 4.85 46.52
N ASN A 91 -5.63 4.14 45.95
CA ASN A 91 -4.96 3.01 46.59
C ASN A 91 -4.13 3.45 47.80
N ALA A 92 -3.45 4.60 47.73
CA ALA A 92 -2.74 5.18 48.88
C ALA A 92 -3.71 5.50 50.04
N GLN A 93 -4.81 6.19 49.76
CA GLN A 93 -5.85 6.50 50.75
C GLN A 93 -6.51 5.25 51.36
N ARG A 94 -6.70 4.18 50.54
CA ARG A 94 -7.26 2.90 51.01
C ARG A 94 -6.28 2.16 51.95
N ASN A 95 -4.98 2.21 51.60
CA ASN A 95 -3.94 1.62 52.45
C ASN A 95 -3.88 2.33 53.84
N GLU A 96 -3.96 3.69 53.87
CA GLU A 96 -4.03 4.42 55.12
C GLU A 96 -5.24 4.05 55.98
N LYS A 97 -6.36 3.66 55.36
CA LYS A 97 -7.58 3.21 56.02
C LYS A 97 -7.60 1.70 56.33
N GLY A 98 -6.48 0.99 56.09
CA GLY A 98 -6.34 -0.45 56.39
C GLY A 98 -7.13 -1.37 55.41
N LEU A 99 -7.60 -0.88 54.25
CA LEU A 99 -8.34 -1.66 53.27
C LEU A 99 -7.34 -2.40 52.35
N LYS A 100 -7.38 -3.75 52.39
CA LYS A 100 -6.43 -4.62 51.66
C LYS A 100 -6.68 -4.75 50.16
N THR A 101 -7.84 -4.35 49.67
CA THR A 101 -8.20 -4.48 48.22
C THR A 101 -7.63 -3.32 47.43
N LYS A 102 -6.69 -3.57 46.53
CA LYS A 102 -6.15 -2.57 45.60
C LYS A 102 -6.95 -2.53 44.29
N LEU A 103 -7.18 -1.35 43.78
CA LEU A 103 -7.67 -1.12 42.43
C LEU A 103 -6.52 -1.36 41.43
N SER A 104 -6.80 -2.01 40.31
CA SER A 104 -5.77 -2.40 39.35
C SER A 104 -5.59 -1.36 38.26
N THR A 105 -4.34 -1.00 37.97
CA THR A 105 -3.90 -0.24 36.79
C THR A 105 -3.65 -1.14 35.58
N GLY A 106 -3.92 -2.44 35.70
CA GLY A 106 -3.62 -3.41 34.65
C GLY A 106 -2.11 -3.68 34.48
N GLY A 107 -1.34 -3.51 35.57
CA GLY A 107 0.11 -3.76 35.59
C GLY A 107 0.97 -2.62 35.03
N ARG A 108 0.37 -1.44 34.75
CA ARG A 108 1.12 -0.24 34.33
C ARG A 108 1.57 0.55 35.56
N ASP A 109 2.73 1.19 35.41
CA ASP A 109 3.36 2.05 36.39
C ASP A 109 3.26 3.51 35.94
N THR A 110 2.68 4.39 36.75
CA THR A 110 2.54 5.82 36.43
C THR A 110 3.89 6.56 36.44
N GLU A 111 4.91 6.00 37.08
CA GLU A 111 6.28 6.52 36.98
C GLU A 111 6.94 6.13 35.66
N ASN A 112 6.48 5.05 34.99
CA ASN A 112 6.96 4.65 33.69
C ASN A 112 6.05 5.18 32.55
N LEU A 113 6.29 6.40 32.09
CA LEU A 113 5.50 7.05 31.05
C LEU A 113 5.44 6.25 29.74
N SER A 114 6.41 5.35 29.49
CA SER A 114 6.41 4.49 28.30
C SER A 114 5.21 3.50 28.26
N ASP A 115 4.61 3.16 29.41
CA ASP A 115 3.44 2.29 29.50
C ASP A 115 2.16 2.94 28.93
N TYR A 116 2.21 4.25 28.74
CA TYR A 116 1.11 5.07 28.22
C TYR A 116 1.36 5.57 26.81
N VAL A 117 2.46 5.13 26.17
CA VAL A 117 2.75 5.49 24.79
C VAL A 117 2.23 4.42 23.85
N PHE A 118 1.31 4.80 22.97
CA PHE A 118 0.88 3.98 21.84
C PHE A 118 1.83 4.20 20.66
N MET A 119 2.62 3.17 20.34
CA MET A 119 3.56 3.23 19.22
C MET A 119 2.82 3.07 17.89
N GLY A 120 2.99 4.05 17.00
CA GLY A 120 2.53 4.00 15.63
C GLY A 120 3.40 3.10 14.73
N PRO A 121 3.03 2.96 13.43
CA PRO A 121 3.74 2.10 12.50
C PRO A 121 5.23 2.46 12.35
N ALA A 122 5.58 3.75 12.31
CA ALA A 122 6.95 4.19 12.16
C ALA A 122 7.81 3.79 13.37
N ALA A 123 7.36 4.10 14.60
CA ALA A 123 8.11 3.75 15.80
C ALA A 123 8.29 2.23 15.92
N LYS A 124 7.26 1.44 15.56
CA LYS A 124 7.36 -0.03 15.51
C LYS A 124 8.38 -0.50 14.48
N ALA A 125 8.37 0.10 13.29
CA ALA A 125 9.32 -0.26 12.22
C ALA A 125 10.75 0.01 12.65
N PHE A 126 11.04 1.20 13.19
CA PHE A 126 12.38 1.57 13.65
C PHE A 126 12.86 0.78 14.88
N SER A 127 11.93 0.21 15.65
CA SER A 127 12.25 -0.67 16.77
C SER A 127 12.37 -2.14 16.37
N THR A 128 12.15 -2.49 15.09
CA THR A 128 12.19 -3.86 14.59
C THR A 128 13.26 -3.99 13.52
N PRO A 129 14.35 -4.72 13.75
CA PRO A 129 15.43 -4.87 12.79
C PRO A 129 14.95 -5.37 11.43
N ASN A 130 15.49 -4.79 10.35
CA ASN A 130 15.24 -5.20 8.97
C ASN A 130 13.76 -5.27 8.57
N SER A 131 12.91 -4.50 9.23
CA SER A 131 11.47 -4.43 8.92
C SER A 131 11.19 -3.66 7.63
N VAL A 132 9.93 -3.65 7.23
CA VAL A 132 9.42 -2.82 6.13
C VAL A 132 8.41 -1.83 6.68
N LEU A 133 8.55 -0.56 6.30
CA LEU A 133 7.58 0.49 6.58
C LEU A 133 6.95 0.95 5.26
N LEU A 134 5.65 0.77 5.11
CA LEU A 134 4.89 1.28 3.99
C LEU A 134 4.06 2.49 4.44
N ILE A 135 4.26 3.63 3.77
CA ILE A 135 3.36 4.79 3.82
C ILE A 135 2.54 4.77 2.53
N ASP A 136 1.30 4.31 2.61
CA ASP A 136 0.48 4.07 1.44
C ASP A 136 -0.40 5.28 1.11
N GLU A 137 -0.43 5.67 -0.16
CA GLU A 137 -1.22 6.77 -0.72
C GLU A 137 -0.98 8.13 -0.02
N ILE A 138 0.29 8.53 0.12
CA ILE A 138 0.69 9.76 0.85
C ILE A 138 0.04 11.04 0.29
N ASP A 139 -0.32 11.05 -0.97
CA ASP A 139 -1.03 12.13 -1.65
C ASP A 139 -2.48 12.35 -1.15
N LYS A 140 -3.02 11.43 -0.32
CA LYS A 140 -4.31 11.59 0.38
C LYS A 140 -4.19 12.28 1.74
N ALA A 141 -2.96 12.46 2.22
CA ALA A 141 -2.71 13.14 3.50
C ALA A 141 -2.84 14.67 3.37
N PRO A 142 -3.04 15.39 4.49
CA PRO A 142 -2.91 16.85 4.50
C PRO A 142 -1.54 17.29 3.96
N ARG A 143 -1.49 18.46 3.30
CA ARG A 143 -0.26 18.98 2.66
C ARG A 143 0.91 19.16 3.62
N GLU A 144 0.63 19.38 4.87
CA GLU A 144 1.60 19.55 5.95
C GLU A 144 2.26 18.22 6.34
N PHE A 145 1.52 17.12 6.27
CA PHE A 145 1.98 15.82 6.74
C PHE A 145 3.30 15.34 6.09
N PRO A 146 3.50 15.40 4.76
CA PRO A 146 4.80 15.06 4.16
C PRO A 146 5.95 15.92 4.70
N ASN A 147 5.71 17.21 4.97
CA ASN A 147 6.72 18.11 5.54
C ASN A 147 7.07 17.74 6.98
N ASP A 148 6.08 17.39 7.78
CA ASP A 148 6.27 16.95 9.17
C ASP A 148 7.11 15.66 9.25
N LEU A 149 7.05 14.81 8.22
CA LEU A 149 7.87 13.60 8.14
C LEU A 149 9.35 13.88 7.82
N LEU A 150 9.68 15.05 7.27
CA LEU A 150 11.04 15.34 6.78
C LEU A 150 12.10 15.18 7.87
N TYR A 151 11.83 15.71 9.07
CA TYR A 151 12.77 15.61 10.19
C TYR A 151 13.00 14.17 10.59
N ALA A 152 11.94 13.45 10.80
CA ALA A 152 11.96 12.06 11.25
C ALA A 152 12.68 11.13 10.26
N LEU A 153 12.35 11.25 8.97
CA LEU A 153 12.97 10.46 7.90
C LEU A 153 14.46 10.82 7.68
N SER A 154 14.81 12.11 7.80
CA SER A 154 16.19 12.57 7.60
C SER A 154 17.11 12.18 8.76
N HIS A 155 16.62 12.23 10.01
CA HIS A 155 17.41 11.94 11.18
C HIS A 155 17.33 10.48 11.64
N ARG A 156 16.49 9.67 10.97
CA ARG A 156 16.33 8.21 11.25
C ARG A 156 16.00 7.91 12.70
N LYS A 157 15.38 8.87 13.40
CA LYS A 157 15.01 8.75 14.81
C LYS A 157 13.70 9.47 15.13
N PHE A 158 13.06 8.97 16.16
CA PHE A 158 11.83 9.54 16.71
C PHE A 158 12.00 9.73 18.22
N ILE A 159 11.43 10.79 18.75
CA ILE A 159 11.33 11.03 20.19
C ILE A 159 9.89 10.71 20.59
N LEU A 160 9.72 9.76 21.50
CA LEU A 160 8.40 9.40 22.01
C LEU A 160 7.87 10.54 22.90
N PRO A 161 6.60 10.94 22.72
CA PRO A 161 6.01 12.01 23.51
C PRO A 161 6.06 11.67 24.99
N GLU A 162 6.10 12.67 25.83
CA GLU A 162 6.15 12.70 27.30
C GLU A 162 7.27 11.88 27.93
N SER A 163 7.53 10.67 27.45
CA SER A 163 8.61 9.83 27.98
C SER A 163 10.01 10.30 27.57
N GLY A 164 10.10 11.12 26.49
CA GLY A 164 11.39 11.57 25.94
C GLY A 164 12.28 10.46 25.39
N LYS A 165 11.81 9.20 25.39
CA LYS A 165 12.57 8.06 24.89
C LYS A 165 12.83 8.19 23.40
N VAL A 166 14.08 8.05 23.01
CA VAL A 166 14.50 8.06 21.61
C VAL A 166 14.38 6.65 21.01
N ILE A 167 13.73 6.54 19.85
CA ILE A 167 13.75 5.35 19.00
C ILE A 167 14.61 5.68 17.80
N GLU A 168 15.66 4.93 17.61
CA GLU A 168 16.62 5.08 16.54
C GLU A 168 16.98 3.69 16.01
N ALA A 169 16.97 3.53 14.68
CA ALA A 169 17.45 2.30 14.07
C ALA A 169 18.94 2.45 13.72
N SER A 170 19.73 1.41 14.00
CA SER A 170 21.10 1.36 13.52
C SER A 170 21.12 1.30 11.97
N GLU A 171 22.22 1.70 11.35
CA GLU A 171 22.35 1.63 9.87
C GLU A 171 22.10 0.20 9.33
N LYS A 172 22.48 -0.81 10.09
CA LYS A 172 22.32 -2.22 9.70
C LYS A 172 20.88 -2.71 9.84
N ASP A 173 20.12 -2.12 10.76
CA ASP A 173 18.76 -2.52 11.12
C ASP A 173 17.69 -1.59 10.55
N MET A 174 18.11 -0.66 9.68
CA MET A 174 17.21 0.32 9.08
C MET A 174 16.03 -0.35 8.38
N PRO A 175 14.78 0.05 8.65
CA PRO A 175 13.64 -0.45 7.90
C PRO A 175 13.74 -0.06 6.41
N ALA A 176 13.28 -0.95 5.53
CA ALA A 176 13.02 -0.56 4.14
C ALA A 176 11.77 0.33 4.11
N ILE A 177 11.93 1.61 3.79
CA ILE A 177 10.82 2.58 3.78
C ILE A 177 10.33 2.76 2.35
N VAL A 178 9.06 2.42 2.11
CA VAL A 178 8.39 2.61 0.82
C VAL A 178 7.22 3.55 1.00
N ILE A 179 7.12 4.53 0.12
CA ILE A 179 6.05 5.53 0.09
C ILE A 179 5.37 5.43 -1.26
N THR A 180 4.05 5.31 -1.29
CA THR A 180 3.29 5.27 -2.55
C THR A 180 2.46 6.53 -2.75
N SER A 181 2.26 6.91 -4.03
CA SER A 181 1.41 8.03 -4.43
C SER A 181 0.72 7.73 -5.76
N ASN A 182 -0.55 8.09 -5.88
CA ASN A 182 -1.31 8.07 -7.13
C ASN A 182 -1.26 9.42 -7.87
N ARG A 183 -0.54 10.41 -7.32
CA ARG A 183 -0.44 11.78 -7.84
C ARG A 183 -1.78 12.54 -7.84
N GLU A 184 -2.69 12.22 -6.93
CA GLU A 184 -3.94 12.98 -6.75
C GLU A 184 -3.66 14.39 -6.22
N GLN A 185 -2.60 14.53 -5.40
CA GLN A 185 -2.04 15.82 -4.98
C GLN A 185 -0.53 15.85 -5.21
N GLU A 186 0.00 17.03 -5.52
CA GLU A 186 1.43 17.21 -5.69
C GLU A 186 2.15 17.24 -4.34
N LEU A 187 3.20 16.43 -4.22
CA LEU A 187 4.04 16.36 -3.02
C LEU A 187 5.07 17.50 -3.01
N PRO A 188 5.41 18.06 -1.85
CA PRO A 188 6.40 19.13 -1.73
C PRO A 188 7.77 18.72 -2.32
N THR A 189 8.41 19.62 -3.05
CA THR A 189 9.73 19.38 -3.65
C THR A 189 10.78 19.00 -2.61
N ALA A 190 10.73 19.63 -1.42
CA ALA A 190 11.62 19.32 -0.30
C ALA A 190 11.47 17.87 0.18
N PHE A 191 10.25 17.34 0.16
CA PHE A 191 9.96 15.94 0.48
C PHE A 191 10.51 15.00 -0.59
N LYS A 192 10.19 15.25 -1.86
CA LYS A 192 10.70 14.46 -2.99
C LYS A 192 12.23 14.40 -3.00
N GLY A 193 12.91 15.52 -2.69
CA GLY A 193 14.37 15.59 -2.61
C GLY A 193 15.04 14.72 -1.53
N ARG A 194 14.26 14.15 -0.59
CA ARG A 194 14.74 13.23 0.46
C ARG A 194 14.37 11.78 0.20
N CYS A 195 13.80 11.50 -0.95
CA CYS A 195 13.41 10.17 -1.40
C CYS A 195 14.22 9.74 -2.62
N ILE A 196 14.43 8.46 -2.75
CA ILE A 196 14.74 7.87 -4.06
C ILE A 196 13.40 7.80 -4.81
N TYR A 197 13.36 8.34 -6.01
CA TYR A 197 12.14 8.47 -6.79
C TYR A 197 12.06 7.40 -7.88
N HIS A 198 10.89 6.79 -8.03
CA HIS A 198 10.60 5.92 -9.15
C HIS A 198 9.15 6.10 -9.62
N TYR A 199 8.94 6.18 -10.94
CA TYR A 199 7.62 6.19 -11.54
C TYR A 199 7.33 4.86 -12.20
N ILE A 200 6.27 4.16 -11.72
CA ILE A 200 5.82 2.92 -12.35
C ILE A 200 4.82 3.27 -13.47
N GLN A 201 5.21 2.96 -14.69
CA GLN A 201 4.29 3.05 -15.83
C GLN A 201 3.24 1.96 -15.77
N PHE A 202 2.05 2.26 -16.29
CA PHE A 202 1.03 1.22 -16.42
C PHE A 202 1.56 0.11 -17.34
N PRO A 203 1.41 -1.18 -16.98
CA PRO A 203 1.93 -2.27 -17.77
C PRO A 203 1.39 -2.23 -19.21
N ASP A 204 2.26 -2.47 -20.19
CA ASP A 204 1.85 -2.75 -21.55
C ASP A 204 1.25 -4.17 -21.69
N ALA A 205 0.78 -4.52 -22.87
CA ALA A 205 0.09 -5.81 -23.09
C ALA A 205 1.01 -7.02 -22.83
N GLU A 206 2.30 -6.92 -23.15
CA GLU A 206 3.25 -8.00 -22.93
C GLU A 206 3.51 -8.22 -21.43
N LYS A 207 3.80 -7.15 -20.71
CA LYS A 207 3.99 -7.18 -19.25
C LYS A 207 2.72 -7.61 -18.54
N MET A 208 1.55 -7.13 -18.99
CA MET A 208 0.26 -7.52 -18.41
C MET A 208 -0.01 -9.00 -18.60
N ARG A 209 0.34 -9.58 -19.77
CA ARG A 209 0.28 -11.03 -20.02
C ARG A 209 1.11 -11.81 -19.01
N MET A 210 2.34 -11.36 -18.73
CA MET A 210 3.19 -11.99 -17.72
C MET A 210 2.57 -11.91 -16.32
N ILE A 211 2.00 -10.76 -15.95
CA ILE A 211 1.30 -10.56 -14.67
C ILE A 211 0.11 -11.53 -14.58
N VAL A 212 -0.75 -11.59 -15.61
CA VAL A 212 -1.90 -12.49 -15.65
C VAL A 212 -1.46 -13.95 -15.53
N SER A 213 -0.40 -14.37 -16.23
CA SER A 213 0.11 -15.74 -16.16
C SER A 213 0.61 -16.12 -14.76
N LYS A 214 1.20 -15.18 -14.01
CA LYS A 214 1.60 -15.41 -12.61
C LYS A 214 0.39 -15.61 -11.68
N HIS A 215 -0.67 -14.81 -11.87
CA HIS A 215 -1.86 -14.86 -11.01
C HIS A 215 -2.87 -15.94 -11.43
N HIS A 216 -2.87 -16.30 -12.69
CA HIS A 216 -3.82 -17.25 -13.30
C HIS A 216 -3.11 -18.26 -14.22
N PRO A 217 -2.20 -19.11 -13.71
CA PRO A 217 -1.36 -19.99 -14.53
C PRO A 217 -2.16 -21.02 -15.35
N ASN A 218 -3.40 -21.32 -14.94
CA ASN A 218 -4.24 -22.34 -15.58
C ASN A 218 -5.25 -21.76 -16.60
N VAL A 219 -5.18 -20.45 -16.91
CA VAL A 219 -6.04 -19.85 -17.93
C VAL A 219 -5.41 -20.01 -19.31
N SER A 220 -6.20 -20.42 -20.30
CA SER A 220 -5.68 -20.62 -21.66
C SER A 220 -5.21 -19.30 -22.28
N ASN A 221 -4.15 -19.35 -23.10
CA ASN A 221 -3.61 -18.15 -23.76
C ASN A 221 -4.68 -17.43 -24.57
N LYS A 222 -5.60 -18.15 -25.23
CA LYS A 222 -6.68 -17.54 -26.01
C LYS A 222 -7.61 -16.67 -25.15
N ILE A 223 -7.95 -17.11 -23.94
CA ILE A 223 -8.75 -16.33 -22.98
C ILE A 223 -7.96 -15.10 -22.56
N VAL A 224 -6.68 -15.26 -22.22
CA VAL A 224 -5.81 -14.14 -21.80
C VAL A 224 -5.73 -13.10 -22.91
N ASP A 225 -5.44 -13.51 -24.15
CA ASP A 225 -5.28 -12.61 -25.29
C ASP A 225 -6.56 -11.82 -25.56
N THR A 226 -7.70 -12.52 -25.69
CA THR A 226 -9.00 -11.86 -25.93
C THR A 226 -9.36 -10.90 -24.79
N SER A 227 -9.07 -11.27 -23.53
CA SER A 227 -9.34 -10.40 -22.38
C SER A 227 -8.45 -9.17 -22.39
N LEU A 228 -7.17 -9.30 -22.74
CA LEU A 228 -6.23 -8.18 -22.84
C LEU A 228 -6.62 -7.22 -23.97
N ASP A 229 -7.03 -7.73 -25.13
CA ASP A 229 -7.48 -6.92 -26.25
C ASP A 229 -8.66 -6.02 -25.83
N ILE A 230 -9.68 -6.59 -25.20
CA ILE A 230 -10.84 -5.83 -24.70
C ILE A 230 -10.41 -4.86 -23.59
N PHE A 231 -9.59 -5.32 -22.66
CA PHE A 231 -9.12 -4.48 -21.56
C PHE A 231 -8.39 -3.21 -22.04
N TYR A 232 -7.48 -3.33 -23.02
CA TYR A 232 -6.78 -2.18 -23.58
C TYR A 232 -7.67 -1.33 -24.49
N GLN A 233 -8.63 -1.92 -25.19
CA GLN A 233 -9.65 -1.14 -25.90
C GLN A 233 -10.44 -0.27 -24.91
N LEU A 234 -10.92 -0.84 -23.79
CA LEU A 234 -11.63 -0.10 -22.76
C LEU A 234 -10.77 1.04 -22.18
N ARG A 235 -9.47 0.83 -22.00
CA ARG A 235 -8.57 1.89 -21.51
C ARG A 235 -8.39 3.03 -22.52
N ASN A 236 -8.55 2.77 -23.81
CA ASN A 236 -8.32 3.74 -24.90
C ASN A 236 -9.55 4.55 -25.31
N ILE A 237 -10.75 4.21 -24.82
CA ILE A 237 -11.99 4.90 -25.22
C ILE A 237 -12.32 6.16 -24.41
N GLY A 238 -11.39 6.65 -23.58
CA GLY A 238 -11.58 7.90 -22.84
C GLY A 238 -12.60 7.80 -21.71
N LEU A 239 -12.51 6.75 -20.90
CA LEU A 239 -13.30 6.58 -19.68
C LEU A 239 -12.90 7.61 -18.61
N GLU A 240 -13.85 8.03 -17.78
CA GLU A 240 -13.57 8.87 -16.60
C GLU A 240 -12.59 8.15 -15.66
N ARG A 241 -12.75 6.82 -15.55
CA ARG A 241 -11.87 5.96 -14.77
C ARG A 241 -11.46 4.73 -15.57
N SER A 242 -10.21 4.74 -16.03
CA SER A 242 -9.63 3.60 -16.73
C SER A 242 -9.55 2.36 -15.83
N PRO A 243 -9.89 1.17 -16.33
CA PRO A 243 -9.78 -0.07 -15.56
C PRO A 243 -8.33 -0.38 -15.21
N THR A 244 -8.13 -0.94 -14.01
CA THR A 244 -6.85 -1.23 -13.39
C THR A 244 -6.45 -2.70 -13.53
N THR A 245 -5.17 -3.02 -13.29
CA THR A 245 -4.67 -4.41 -13.27
C THR A 245 -5.45 -5.28 -12.29
N ARG A 246 -5.79 -4.76 -11.09
CA ARG A 246 -6.57 -5.50 -10.08
C ARG A 246 -7.96 -5.87 -10.61
N GLU A 247 -8.59 -4.97 -11.33
CA GLU A 247 -9.92 -5.18 -11.91
C GLU A 247 -9.86 -6.21 -13.05
N LEU A 248 -8.85 -6.16 -13.89
CA LEU A 248 -8.59 -7.20 -14.91
C LEU A 248 -8.41 -8.59 -14.27
N LEU A 249 -7.56 -8.70 -13.24
CA LEU A 249 -7.34 -9.97 -12.53
C LEU A 249 -8.64 -10.51 -11.90
N ASN A 250 -9.47 -9.62 -11.33
CA ASN A 250 -10.77 -10.01 -10.78
C ASN A 250 -11.75 -10.45 -11.88
N TRP A 251 -11.77 -9.76 -13.02
CA TRP A 251 -12.59 -10.17 -14.16
C TRP A 251 -12.17 -11.54 -14.69
N LEU A 252 -10.88 -11.77 -14.87
CA LEU A 252 -10.35 -13.09 -15.27
C LEU A 252 -10.66 -14.17 -14.23
N ARG A 253 -10.66 -13.83 -12.93
CA ARG A 253 -11.08 -14.74 -11.86
C ARG A 253 -12.53 -15.18 -12.02
N PHE A 254 -13.41 -14.30 -12.46
CA PHE A 254 -14.79 -14.63 -12.81
C PHE A 254 -14.85 -15.46 -14.09
N ILE A 255 -14.21 -15.01 -15.16
CA ILE A 255 -14.23 -15.66 -16.48
C ILE A 255 -13.72 -17.11 -16.42
N LYS A 256 -12.68 -17.40 -15.66
CA LYS A 256 -12.11 -18.75 -15.54
C LYS A 256 -13.04 -19.80 -14.86
N THR A 257 -14.19 -19.39 -14.33
CA THR A 257 -15.16 -20.31 -13.76
C THR A 257 -15.97 -21.05 -14.83
N PHE A 258 -15.88 -20.61 -16.09
CA PHE A 258 -16.61 -21.17 -17.23
C PHE A 258 -15.70 -22.05 -18.09
N SER A 259 -16.30 -22.89 -18.95
CA SER A 259 -15.56 -23.61 -20.00
C SER A 259 -14.88 -22.63 -20.96
N THR A 260 -13.83 -23.03 -21.64
CA THR A 260 -13.09 -22.11 -22.55
C THR A 260 -13.99 -21.48 -23.59
N GLN A 261 -14.94 -22.22 -24.15
CA GLN A 261 -15.86 -21.72 -25.18
C GLN A 261 -16.86 -20.72 -24.61
N GLU A 262 -17.44 -21.01 -23.45
CA GLU A 262 -18.34 -20.11 -22.75
C GLU A 262 -17.60 -18.85 -22.28
N ALA A 263 -16.37 -19.01 -21.76
CA ALA A 263 -15.53 -17.91 -21.34
C ALA A 263 -15.28 -16.90 -22.48
N LEU A 264 -14.92 -17.37 -23.67
CA LEU A 264 -14.72 -16.52 -24.84
C LEU A 264 -16.01 -15.82 -25.27
N HIS A 265 -17.15 -16.53 -25.23
CA HIS A 265 -18.45 -15.90 -25.51
C HIS A 265 -18.75 -14.78 -24.50
N LYS A 266 -18.55 -15.04 -23.20
CA LYS A 266 -18.77 -14.06 -22.14
C LYS A 266 -17.84 -12.83 -22.22
N ILE A 267 -16.59 -13.04 -22.60
CA ILE A 267 -15.63 -11.94 -22.82
C ILE A 267 -16.13 -11.04 -23.95
N ASN A 268 -16.52 -11.64 -25.09
CA ASN A 268 -17.02 -10.87 -26.23
C ASN A 268 -18.37 -10.19 -25.96
N ALA A 269 -19.22 -10.79 -25.11
CA ALA A 269 -20.47 -10.19 -24.65
C ALA A 269 -20.25 -9.15 -23.52
N LEU A 270 -19.02 -8.91 -23.11
CA LEU A 270 -18.66 -8.05 -21.98
C LEU A 270 -19.34 -8.44 -20.66
N ASP A 271 -19.57 -9.75 -20.44
CA ASP A 271 -20.15 -10.25 -19.20
C ASP A 271 -19.23 -9.91 -18.02
N GLY A 272 -19.83 -9.44 -16.93
CA GLY A 272 -19.09 -9.02 -15.75
C GLY A 272 -18.42 -7.66 -15.89
N LEU A 273 -18.84 -6.81 -16.84
CA LEU A 273 -18.29 -5.47 -17.10
C LEU A 273 -18.19 -4.62 -15.84
N GLY A 274 -19.10 -4.77 -14.86
CA GLY A 274 -19.05 -4.10 -13.56
C GLY A 274 -17.79 -4.43 -12.72
N THR A 275 -17.00 -5.45 -13.09
CA THR A 275 -15.67 -5.66 -12.49
C THR A 275 -14.64 -4.68 -13.02
N LEU A 276 -14.78 -4.23 -14.26
CA LEU A 276 -13.85 -3.32 -14.95
C LEU A 276 -14.29 -1.86 -14.86
N ILE A 277 -15.59 -1.60 -15.02
CA ILE A 277 -16.18 -0.26 -15.08
C ILE A 277 -16.87 0.07 -13.78
N LYS A 278 -16.67 1.30 -13.27
CA LYS A 278 -17.12 1.71 -11.92
C LYS A 278 -18.06 2.91 -11.89
N THR A 279 -18.33 3.53 -13.03
CA THR A 279 -19.29 4.64 -13.13
C THR A 279 -20.38 4.32 -14.14
N GLN A 280 -21.55 4.89 -13.95
CA GLN A 280 -22.67 4.71 -14.87
C GLN A 280 -22.38 5.38 -16.23
N ALA A 281 -21.74 6.55 -16.21
CA ALA A 281 -21.34 7.26 -17.41
C ALA A 281 -20.40 6.44 -18.29
N ASP A 282 -19.40 5.78 -17.68
CA ASP A 282 -18.50 4.88 -18.39
C ASP A 282 -19.20 3.63 -18.91
N LEU A 283 -20.17 3.05 -18.16
CA LEU A 283 -20.97 1.93 -18.63
C LEU A 283 -21.76 2.29 -19.90
N GLU A 284 -22.43 3.45 -19.89
CA GLU A 284 -23.18 3.94 -21.05
C GLU A 284 -22.28 4.23 -22.24
N ASN A 285 -21.06 4.76 -21.98
CA ASN A 285 -20.07 4.99 -23.01
C ASN A 285 -19.62 3.67 -23.68
N VAL A 286 -19.29 2.68 -22.87
CA VAL A 286 -18.90 1.34 -23.35
C VAL A 286 -20.03 0.68 -24.15
N GLN A 287 -21.28 0.73 -23.64
CA GLN A 287 -22.44 0.16 -24.34
C GLN A 287 -22.67 0.83 -25.71
N ARG A 288 -22.50 2.15 -25.81
CA ARG A 288 -22.59 2.86 -27.11
C ARG A 288 -21.52 2.43 -28.09
N GLN A 289 -20.27 2.29 -27.64
CA GLN A 289 -19.15 1.97 -28.51
C GLN A 289 -19.10 0.50 -28.92
N PHE A 290 -19.37 -0.42 -28.00
CA PHE A 290 -19.32 -1.84 -28.26
C PHE A 290 -20.68 -2.43 -28.68
N GLY A 291 -21.81 -1.85 -28.25
CA GLY A 291 -23.16 -2.26 -28.67
C GLY A 291 -23.42 -2.02 -30.16
N ASN A 292 -22.98 -0.90 -30.70
CA ASN A 292 -23.06 -0.60 -32.12
C ASN A 292 -22.17 -1.50 -33.00
N ALA A 293 -21.09 -2.04 -32.43
CA ALA A 293 -20.21 -3.00 -33.13
C ALA A 293 -20.83 -4.39 -33.28
N SER A 294 -21.69 -4.81 -32.33
CA SER A 294 -22.41 -6.08 -32.41
C SER A 294 -23.54 -6.07 -33.46
N GLU A 295 -24.20 -4.94 -33.66
CA GLU A 295 -25.25 -4.81 -34.70
C GLU A 295 -24.67 -4.77 -36.13
N GLN A 296 -23.46 -4.22 -36.30
CA GLN A 296 -22.81 -4.19 -37.62
C GLN A 296 -22.20 -5.52 -38.05
N SER A 297 -21.85 -6.41 -37.09
CA SER A 297 -21.32 -7.75 -37.41
C SER A 297 -22.40 -8.79 -37.76
N PHE A 298 -23.69 -8.52 -37.53
CA PHE A 298 -24.81 -9.35 -37.91
C PHE A 298 -25.50 -8.93 -39.23
N GLY A 299 -25.08 -7.80 -39.82
CA GLY A 299 -25.69 -7.22 -41.03
C GLY A 299 -25.14 -7.69 -42.37
N THR A 300 -24.16 -8.60 -42.39
CA THR A 300 -23.55 -9.10 -43.65
C THR A 300 -23.58 -10.61 -43.77
N LEU A 301 -24.76 -11.21 -43.57
CA LEU A 301 -25.09 -12.59 -44.03
C LEU A 301 -26.56 -12.59 -44.48
N ASN A 302 -26.78 -12.07 -45.67
CA ASN A 302 -27.91 -12.37 -46.53
C ASN A 302 -27.40 -12.54 -47.95
#